data_83329a726882b07ada3181a0d90cd615
#
_entry.id   83329a726882b07ada3181a0d90cd615
#
_cell.length_a   1.000
_cell.length_b   1.000
_cell.length_c   1.000
_cell.angle_alpha   90.00
_cell.angle_beta   90.00
_cell.angle_gamma   90.00
#
_symmetry.space_group_name_H-M   'P 1'
#
loop_
_entity.id
_entity.type
_entity.pdbx_description
1 polymer ?
#
loop_
_entity_poly.entity_id
_entity_poly.type
_entity_poly.pdbx_seq_one_letter_code
_entity_poly.pdbx_strand_id
1 'polypeptide(L)'
;MNEPNVKKDKELCPVYKKCSGCQLMNMTYEEQLRFKQIKVERLMGKLCRPELIVGMNDPVGYRYKVTAVYDFKGGKSLCGVYQSATGGVIDVKSCAADNPKADSIARQILKTANAMKISLWSSYGGQGFLRYAMIRIAKGTGEIMCVIGGTDNDFPSKKHFTAELMKKCPEITSLVFTVCKPDRIAPGTKYETLHGKDYIEDIICGKKFRISPKSFAQINPVQTEKLYSLAIKYAALTGKETVIDAYCGIGTLSLIAADKARTVYGCEINRAAINDAVINAKLNKAENVKFICADSGEFLEEFTEEKLRADVVIMDPARAGADRRFLSNLVKIAPKRIVYVSCNPETQSRDVFFLIKNGYKIKKLSPVDMFPFTSHVETVCLLVKDEK
;
A
#
# COMPACT_ATOMS: atom_id res chain seq x y z
N MET A 1 8.95 33.82 -15.11
CA MET A 1 8.38 32.50 -14.80
C MET A 1 9.34 31.51 -15.42
N ASN A 2 10.20 30.88 -14.58
CA ASN A 2 11.17 29.89 -15.06
C ASN A 2 10.40 28.59 -15.30
N GLU A 3 10.36 28.14 -16.55
CA GLU A 3 9.89 26.78 -16.88
C GLU A 3 10.71 25.76 -16.07
N PRO A 4 10.09 24.78 -15.41
CA PRO A 4 10.84 23.72 -14.77
C PRO A 4 11.57 22.95 -15.85
N ASN A 5 12.89 22.88 -15.73
CA ASN A 5 13.80 22.17 -16.63
C ASN A 5 13.49 20.67 -16.54
N VAL A 6 12.56 20.19 -17.36
CA VAL A 6 12.12 18.79 -17.42
C VAL A 6 13.25 18.01 -18.09
N LYS A 7 14.23 17.55 -17.28
CA LYS A 7 15.15 16.49 -17.71
C LYS A 7 14.32 15.32 -18.16
N LYS A 8 14.53 14.84 -19.38
CA LYS A 8 13.89 13.62 -19.87
C LYS A 8 14.19 12.51 -18.87
N ASP A 9 13.15 11.90 -18.30
CA ASP A 9 13.22 10.91 -17.19
C ASP A 9 14.15 9.71 -17.48
N LYS A 10 14.66 9.58 -18.70
CA LYS A 10 15.68 8.57 -19.08
C LYS A 10 16.98 8.66 -18.26
N GLU A 11 17.29 9.81 -17.68
CA GLU A 11 18.48 10.00 -16.83
C GLU A 11 18.21 9.62 -15.36
N LEU A 12 16.94 9.47 -14.96
CA LEU A 12 16.57 9.24 -13.56
C LEU A 12 16.86 7.80 -13.09
N CYS A 13 16.84 6.81 -13.99
CA CYS A 13 17.04 5.42 -13.62
C CYS A 13 17.97 4.68 -14.60
N PRO A 14 19.20 4.36 -14.22
CA PRO A 14 20.18 3.72 -15.10
C PRO A 14 19.81 2.27 -15.47
N VAL A 15 18.90 1.64 -14.74
CA VAL A 15 18.51 0.24 -14.93
C VAL A 15 17.09 0.04 -15.48
N TYR A 16 16.38 1.12 -15.87
CA TYR A 16 14.96 1.03 -16.23
C TYR A 16 14.67 0.04 -17.38
N LYS A 17 15.60 -0.13 -18.33
CA LYS A 17 15.47 -1.11 -19.42
C LYS A 17 15.55 -2.57 -18.97
N LYS A 18 16.22 -2.82 -17.84
CA LYS A 18 16.41 -4.17 -17.26
C LYS A 18 15.38 -4.43 -16.15
N CYS A 19 15.00 -3.39 -15.41
CA CYS A 19 14.03 -3.44 -14.33
C CYS A 19 12.61 -3.29 -14.88
N SER A 20 11.73 -4.23 -14.59
CA SER A 20 10.32 -4.20 -15.03
C SER A 20 9.42 -3.34 -14.12
N GLY A 21 9.99 -2.65 -13.13
CA GLY A 21 9.22 -1.93 -12.11
C GLY A 21 8.50 -0.68 -12.63
N CYS A 22 9.03 -0.01 -13.67
CA CYS A 22 8.56 1.28 -14.15
C CYS A 22 8.34 1.27 -15.68
N GLN A 23 7.11 1.01 -16.10
CA GLN A 23 6.78 0.84 -17.54
C GLN A 23 6.76 2.16 -18.31
N LEU A 24 6.59 3.30 -17.62
CA LEU A 24 6.45 4.62 -18.23
C LEU A 24 7.66 5.55 -17.98
N MET A 25 8.80 4.99 -17.57
CA MET A 25 10.03 5.75 -17.26
C MET A 25 10.61 6.53 -18.46
N ASN A 26 10.18 6.22 -19.67
CA ASN A 26 10.59 6.91 -20.90
C ASN A 26 9.70 8.08 -21.29
N MET A 27 8.65 8.36 -20.52
CA MET A 27 7.70 9.46 -20.70
C MET A 27 7.98 10.57 -19.70
N THR A 28 7.68 11.82 -20.06
CA THR A 28 7.61 12.92 -19.08
C THR A 28 6.46 12.67 -18.10
N TYR A 29 6.47 13.33 -16.96
CA TYR A 29 5.41 13.08 -15.97
C TYR A 29 4.03 13.50 -16.48
N GLU A 30 3.92 14.56 -17.25
CA GLU A 30 2.68 14.98 -17.92
C GLU A 30 2.18 13.92 -18.90
N GLU A 31 3.08 13.31 -19.68
CA GLU A 31 2.74 12.22 -20.60
C GLU A 31 2.25 10.97 -19.83
N GLN A 32 2.87 10.67 -18.69
CA GLN A 32 2.42 9.56 -17.80
C GLN A 32 1.02 9.82 -17.26
N LEU A 33 0.72 11.03 -16.80
CA LEU A 33 -0.62 11.41 -16.33
C LEU A 33 -1.64 11.31 -17.46
N ARG A 34 -1.31 11.81 -18.65
CA ARG A 34 -2.17 11.71 -19.84
C ARG A 34 -2.41 10.26 -20.23
N PHE A 35 -1.39 9.41 -20.22
CA PHE A 35 -1.53 7.98 -20.48
C PHE A 35 -2.53 7.31 -19.51
N LYS A 36 -2.41 7.61 -18.21
CA LYS A 36 -3.30 7.06 -17.18
C LYS A 36 -4.72 7.61 -17.28
N GLN A 37 -4.87 8.90 -17.60
CA GLN A 37 -6.17 9.50 -17.87
C GLN A 37 -6.89 8.79 -19.01
N ILE A 38 -6.23 8.63 -20.17
CA ILE A 38 -6.79 7.94 -21.34
C ILE A 38 -7.13 6.48 -21.00
N LYS A 39 -6.31 5.80 -20.20
CA LYS A 39 -6.59 4.44 -19.75
C LYS A 39 -7.92 4.36 -18.99
N VAL A 40 -8.16 5.26 -18.04
CA VAL A 40 -9.41 5.30 -17.25
C VAL A 40 -10.59 5.70 -18.14
N GLU A 41 -10.43 6.66 -19.03
CA GLU A 41 -11.45 7.07 -20.00
C GLU A 41 -11.87 5.91 -20.91
N ARG A 42 -10.92 5.11 -21.38
CA ARG A 42 -11.21 3.92 -22.22
C ARG A 42 -12.02 2.87 -21.46
N LEU A 43 -11.70 2.64 -20.18
CA LEU A 43 -12.31 1.59 -19.37
C LEU A 43 -13.67 2.00 -18.78
N MET A 44 -13.79 3.25 -18.37
CA MET A 44 -14.92 3.73 -17.58
C MET A 44 -15.71 4.86 -18.27
N GLY A 45 -15.20 5.45 -19.34
CA GLY A 45 -15.78 6.65 -19.98
C GLY A 45 -17.18 6.45 -20.54
N LYS A 46 -17.55 5.23 -20.91
CA LYS A 46 -18.93 4.87 -21.32
C LYS A 46 -19.91 4.88 -20.14
N LEU A 47 -19.42 4.71 -18.91
CA LEU A 47 -20.21 4.68 -17.69
C LEU A 47 -20.28 6.08 -17.04
N CYS A 48 -19.15 6.80 -17.04
CA CYS A 48 -19.05 8.16 -16.52
C CYS A 48 -17.79 8.83 -17.06
N ARG A 49 -17.86 10.11 -17.42
CA ARG A 49 -16.67 10.91 -17.75
C ARG A 49 -15.80 11.10 -16.51
N PRO A 50 -14.54 10.62 -16.52
CA PRO A 50 -13.64 10.82 -15.39
C PRO A 50 -13.28 12.29 -15.18
N GLU A 51 -13.07 12.67 -13.93
CA GLU A 51 -12.42 13.95 -13.58
C GLU A 51 -10.94 13.91 -14.00
N LEU A 52 -10.27 15.06 -13.97
CA LEU A 52 -8.84 15.11 -14.26
C LEU A 52 -8.05 14.32 -13.21
N ILE A 53 -7.04 13.59 -13.66
CA ILE A 53 -6.20 12.77 -12.80
C ILE A 53 -5.46 13.63 -11.77
N VAL A 54 -5.46 13.17 -10.52
CA VAL A 54 -4.75 13.80 -9.42
C VAL A 54 -3.30 13.32 -9.42
N GLY A 55 -2.39 14.15 -9.92
CA GLY A 55 -0.95 13.89 -9.95
C GLY A 55 -0.21 14.35 -8.69
N MET A 56 1.12 14.15 -8.71
CA MET A 56 2.08 14.65 -7.71
C MET A 56 2.78 15.90 -8.22
N ASN A 57 3.21 16.77 -7.31
CA ASN A 57 4.10 17.89 -7.66
C ASN A 57 5.54 17.39 -7.87
N ASP A 58 5.97 16.44 -7.02
CA ASP A 58 7.27 15.79 -7.13
C ASP A 58 7.05 14.27 -7.14
N PRO A 59 7.19 13.60 -8.30
CA PRO A 59 6.97 12.18 -8.45
C PRO A 59 8.18 11.32 -8.07
N VAL A 60 9.34 11.92 -7.73
CA VAL A 60 10.56 11.17 -7.39
C VAL A 60 10.56 10.78 -5.92
N GLY A 61 11.07 9.59 -5.60
CA GLY A 61 11.23 9.13 -4.22
C GLY A 61 9.92 8.87 -3.47
N TYR A 62 8.84 8.63 -4.18
CA TYR A 62 7.50 8.52 -3.60
C TYR A 62 7.23 7.25 -2.80
N ARG A 63 8.06 6.19 -2.98
CA ARG A 63 7.89 4.92 -2.27
C ARG A 63 8.53 4.98 -0.90
N TYR A 64 7.72 5.03 0.12
CA TYR A 64 8.14 5.01 1.53
C TYR A 64 8.20 3.59 2.12
N LYS A 65 7.80 2.59 1.36
CA LYS A 65 8.04 1.18 1.64
C LYS A 65 8.82 0.58 0.48
N VAL A 66 10.05 0.17 0.76
CA VAL A 66 11.00 -0.38 -0.21
C VAL A 66 11.37 -1.79 0.23
N THR A 67 11.44 -2.72 -0.71
CA THR A 67 11.96 -4.07 -0.47
C THR A 67 13.20 -4.28 -1.35
N ALA A 68 14.35 -4.24 -0.74
CA ALA A 68 15.63 -4.56 -1.37
C ALA A 68 15.91 -6.04 -1.25
N VAL A 69 16.29 -6.66 -2.36
CA VAL A 69 16.67 -8.07 -2.44
C VAL A 69 18.18 -8.17 -2.47
N TYR A 70 18.72 -9.13 -1.72
CA TYR A 70 20.16 -9.43 -1.73
C TYR A 70 20.42 -10.73 -2.48
N ASP A 71 21.49 -10.74 -3.25
CA ASP A 71 21.96 -11.93 -4.00
C ASP A 71 23.48 -11.97 -4.03
N PHE A 72 24.03 -13.16 -4.10
CA PHE A 72 25.47 -13.38 -4.35
C PHE A 72 25.66 -14.10 -5.68
N LYS A 73 26.19 -13.39 -6.66
CA LYS A 73 26.35 -13.90 -8.03
C LYS A 73 27.68 -13.49 -8.63
N GLY A 74 28.44 -14.47 -9.19
CA GLY A 74 29.70 -14.20 -9.86
C GLY A 74 30.75 -13.53 -8.96
N GLY A 75 30.84 -13.93 -7.69
CA GLY A 75 31.76 -13.33 -6.71
C GLY A 75 31.36 -11.94 -6.20
N LYS A 76 30.16 -11.45 -6.53
CA LYS A 76 29.69 -10.10 -6.17
C LYS A 76 28.41 -10.14 -5.34
N SER A 77 28.37 -9.29 -4.32
CA SER A 77 27.17 -9.01 -3.53
C SER A 77 26.30 -7.98 -4.25
N LEU A 78 25.04 -8.32 -4.48
CA LEU A 78 24.07 -7.49 -5.17
C LEU A 78 23.01 -7.00 -4.17
N CYS A 79 22.52 -5.77 -4.37
CA CYS A 79 21.39 -5.19 -3.64
C CYS A 79 20.45 -4.48 -4.62
N GLY A 80 19.23 -4.93 -4.75
CA GLY A 80 18.30 -4.32 -5.70
C GLY A 80 16.95 -5.02 -5.79
N VAL A 81 16.51 -5.30 -6.99
CA VAL A 81 15.18 -5.85 -7.27
C VAL A 81 15.23 -7.06 -8.17
N TYR A 82 14.22 -7.92 -8.11
CA TYR A 82 14.09 -9.02 -9.05
C TYR A 82 13.80 -8.52 -10.46
N GLN A 83 14.44 -9.13 -11.43
CA GLN A 83 14.10 -9.02 -12.84
C GLN A 83 12.98 -10.02 -13.16
N SER A 84 11.81 -9.53 -13.54
CA SER A 84 10.64 -10.38 -13.79
C SER A 84 10.87 -11.44 -14.88
N ALA A 85 11.69 -11.12 -15.89
CA ALA A 85 11.92 -12.03 -17.02
C ALA A 85 12.87 -13.21 -16.69
N THR A 86 13.82 -13.02 -15.78
CA THR A 86 14.89 -14.01 -15.50
C THR A 86 14.87 -14.54 -14.08
N GLY A 87 14.10 -13.91 -13.17
CA GLY A 87 14.15 -14.22 -11.74
C GLY A 87 15.46 -13.81 -11.03
N GLY A 88 16.44 -13.25 -11.77
CA GLY A 88 17.71 -12.78 -11.20
C GLY A 88 17.57 -11.42 -10.51
N VAL A 89 18.53 -11.08 -9.66
CA VAL A 89 18.58 -9.77 -8.99
C VAL A 89 19.38 -8.78 -9.84
N ILE A 90 18.82 -7.61 -10.05
CA ILE A 90 19.50 -6.46 -10.66
C ILE A 90 20.04 -5.59 -9.53
N ASP A 91 21.37 -5.32 -9.55
CA ASP A 91 21.95 -4.34 -8.64
C ASP A 91 21.46 -2.94 -9.00
N VAL A 92 20.73 -2.31 -8.07
CA VAL A 92 20.14 -0.96 -8.25
C VAL A 92 20.85 0.00 -7.31
N LYS A 93 21.73 0.84 -7.83
CA LYS A 93 22.47 1.83 -7.02
C LYS A 93 21.60 2.94 -6.47
N SER A 94 20.61 3.37 -7.26
CA SER A 94 19.58 4.33 -6.89
C SER A 94 18.31 4.05 -7.69
N CYS A 95 17.17 4.19 -7.06
CA CYS A 95 15.87 4.03 -7.70
C CYS A 95 15.11 5.35 -7.66
N ALA A 96 14.67 5.83 -8.80
CA ALA A 96 13.91 7.09 -8.87
C ALA A 96 12.56 7.04 -8.14
N ALA A 97 11.98 5.85 -8.00
CA ALA A 97 10.71 5.66 -7.30
C ALA A 97 10.88 5.54 -5.79
N ASP A 98 12.00 5.00 -5.31
CA ASP A 98 12.18 4.68 -3.89
C ASP A 98 12.68 5.90 -3.12
N ASN A 99 12.26 6.01 -1.86
CA ASN A 99 12.78 7.03 -0.96
C ASN A 99 14.30 6.84 -0.80
N PRO A 100 15.11 7.89 -1.06
CA PRO A 100 16.58 7.77 -1.02
C PRO A 100 17.14 7.27 0.30
N LYS A 101 16.48 7.58 1.42
CA LYS A 101 16.86 7.10 2.75
C LYS A 101 16.67 5.59 2.89
N ALA A 102 15.58 5.05 2.32
CA ALA A 102 15.35 3.61 2.30
C ALA A 102 16.42 2.87 1.48
N ASP A 103 16.78 3.41 0.30
CA ASP A 103 17.88 2.87 -0.52
C ASP A 103 19.22 2.89 0.23
N SER A 104 19.52 3.98 0.94
CA SER A 104 20.73 4.12 1.74
C SER A 104 20.82 3.06 2.85
N ILE A 105 19.74 2.86 3.59
CA ILE A 105 19.65 1.86 4.67
C ILE A 105 19.80 0.44 4.10
N ALA A 106 19.12 0.12 2.99
CA ALA A 106 19.22 -1.19 2.35
C ALA A 106 20.68 -1.52 1.98
N ARG A 107 21.40 -0.54 1.44
CA ARG A 107 22.84 -0.70 1.12
C ARG A 107 23.72 -0.77 2.35
N GLN A 108 23.38 -0.06 3.43
CA GLN A 108 24.13 -0.15 4.67
C GLN A 108 23.95 -1.53 5.32
N ILE A 109 22.77 -2.13 5.25
CA ILE A 109 22.52 -3.52 5.68
C ILE A 109 23.45 -4.48 4.90
N LEU A 110 23.55 -4.34 3.56
CA LEU A 110 24.47 -5.14 2.74
C LEU A 110 25.93 -4.96 3.15
N LYS A 111 26.38 -3.71 3.35
CA LYS A 111 27.77 -3.41 3.76
C LYS A 111 28.08 -4.04 5.12
N THR A 112 27.16 -3.95 6.08
CA THR A 112 27.31 -4.55 7.41
C THR A 112 27.39 -6.08 7.32
N ALA A 113 26.50 -6.70 6.54
CA ALA A 113 26.50 -8.14 6.31
C ALA A 113 27.84 -8.63 5.69
N ASN A 114 28.32 -7.93 4.66
CA ASN A 114 29.61 -8.26 4.02
C ASN A 114 30.82 -8.12 4.98
N ALA A 115 30.87 -7.04 5.77
CA ALA A 115 31.92 -6.79 6.75
C ALA A 115 31.98 -7.91 7.82
N MET A 116 30.82 -8.46 8.15
CA MET A 116 30.70 -9.55 9.14
C MET A 116 30.68 -10.94 8.51
N LYS A 117 30.95 -11.06 7.20
CA LYS A 117 30.97 -12.33 6.46
C LYS A 117 29.64 -13.11 6.57
N ILE A 118 28.50 -12.41 6.76
CA ILE A 118 27.17 -13.01 6.71
C ILE A 118 26.87 -13.34 5.25
N SER A 119 26.61 -14.62 4.96
CA SER A 119 26.31 -15.07 3.61
C SER A 119 25.05 -14.47 3.05
N LEU A 120 25.10 -14.02 1.80
CA LEU A 120 23.91 -13.64 1.07
C LEU A 120 23.32 -14.88 0.40
N TRP A 121 21.99 -14.90 0.25
CA TRP A 121 21.34 -15.91 -0.56
C TRP A 121 21.88 -15.85 -1.99
N SER A 122 22.15 -17.01 -2.57
CA SER A 122 22.50 -17.13 -3.98
C SER A 122 21.35 -17.74 -4.75
N SER A 123 20.75 -16.97 -5.65
CA SER A 123 19.68 -17.45 -6.55
C SER A 123 20.16 -18.57 -7.48
N TYR A 124 21.46 -18.67 -7.72
CA TYR A 124 22.07 -19.70 -8.55
C TYR A 124 22.35 -21.00 -7.79
N GLY A 125 22.79 -20.91 -6.52
CA GLY A 125 23.17 -22.07 -5.71
C GLY A 125 22.15 -22.51 -4.69
N GLY A 126 21.10 -21.70 -4.44
CA GLY A 126 20.08 -22.02 -3.44
C GLY A 126 20.57 -22.01 -2.00
N GLN A 127 21.71 -21.34 -1.70
CA GLN A 127 22.35 -21.30 -0.39
C GLN A 127 22.64 -19.88 0.05
N GLY A 128 22.81 -19.68 1.34
CA GLY A 128 23.10 -18.40 1.96
C GLY A 128 21.99 -17.97 2.91
N PHE A 129 22.26 -16.96 3.71
CA PHE A 129 21.38 -16.53 4.81
C PHE A 129 20.52 -15.31 4.45
N LEU A 130 21.12 -14.16 4.17
CA LEU A 130 20.41 -12.89 4.01
C LEU A 130 19.74 -12.81 2.64
N ARG A 131 18.43 -12.62 2.63
CA ARG A 131 17.61 -12.58 1.40
C ARG A 131 17.12 -11.20 1.02
N TYR A 132 16.54 -10.48 1.97
CA TYR A 132 15.96 -9.17 1.72
C TYR A 132 15.98 -8.27 2.95
N ALA A 133 15.79 -6.99 2.71
CA ALA A 133 15.35 -6.04 3.73
C ALA A 133 14.14 -5.27 3.21
N MET A 134 13.09 -5.20 4.03
CA MET A 134 11.97 -4.29 3.81
C MET A 134 12.14 -3.08 4.71
N ILE A 135 12.27 -1.91 4.13
CA ILE A 135 12.39 -0.65 4.82
C ILE A 135 11.07 0.11 4.66
N ARG A 136 10.49 0.54 5.75
CA ARG A 136 9.29 1.39 5.77
C ARG A 136 9.60 2.65 6.56
N ILE A 137 9.34 3.80 5.97
CA ILE A 137 9.51 5.12 6.57
C ILE A 137 8.13 5.71 6.79
N ALA A 138 7.83 6.08 8.03
CA ALA A 138 6.65 6.82 8.39
C ALA A 138 6.85 8.30 8.02
N LYS A 139 6.04 8.83 7.10
CA LYS A 139 6.22 10.21 6.62
C LYS A 139 5.89 11.24 7.69
N GLY A 140 4.86 10.97 8.50
CA GLY A 140 4.36 11.92 9.48
C GLY A 140 5.20 12.00 10.76
N THR A 141 5.87 10.91 11.14
CA THR A 141 6.68 10.84 12.37
C THR A 141 8.18 10.77 12.12
N GLY A 142 8.58 10.33 10.92
CA GLY A 142 9.98 10.03 10.59
C GLY A 142 10.46 8.68 11.12
N GLU A 143 9.64 7.90 11.83
CA GLU A 143 10.01 6.57 12.33
C GLU A 143 10.33 5.62 11.18
N ILE A 144 11.35 4.77 11.37
CA ILE A 144 11.82 3.83 10.34
C ILE A 144 11.78 2.41 10.87
N MET A 145 11.07 1.54 10.15
CA MET A 145 11.08 0.10 10.37
C MET A 145 11.93 -0.59 9.31
N CYS A 146 12.83 -1.45 9.76
CA CYS A 146 13.56 -2.39 8.91
C CYS A 146 13.20 -3.82 9.27
N VAL A 147 12.69 -4.58 8.31
CA VAL A 147 12.47 -6.03 8.45
C VAL A 147 13.51 -6.77 7.63
N ILE A 148 14.35 -7.52 8.30
CA ILE A 148 15.38 -8.35 7.68
C ILE A 148 14.84 -9.77 7.49
N GLY A 149 14.92 -10.28 6.27
CA GLY A 149 14.52 -11.64 5.92
C GLY A 149 15.74 -12.53 5.72
N GLY A 150 15.84 -13.57 6.52
CA GLY A 150 16.84 -14.64 6.39
C GLY A 150 16.23 -15.97 6.01
N THR A 151 17.04 -16.95 5.72
CA THR A 151 16.63 -18.32 5.35
C THR A 151 16.45 -19.25 6.54
N ASP A 152 17.01 -18.90 7.69
CA ASP A 152 17.02 -19.70 8.90
C ASP A 152 16.70 -18.84 10.13
N ASN A 153 16.29 -19.50 11.24
CA ASN A 153 16.08 -18.84 12.54
C ASN A 153 17.42 -18.45 13.22
N ASP A 154 18.50 -19.14 12.90
CA ASP A 154 19.83 -18.84 13.44
C ASP A 154 20.50 -17.71 12.65
N PHE A 155 20.23 -16.49 13.05
CA PHE A 155 20.84 -15.30 12.45
C PHE A 155 22.32 -15.22 12.87
N PRO A 156 23.29 -15.39 11.93
CA PRO A 156 24.71 -15.38 12.26
C PRO A 156 25.14 -14.06 12.92
N SER A 157 25.80 -14.17 14.08
CA SER A 157 26.30 -12.99 14.83
C SER A 157 25.24 -11.90 15.10
N LYS A 158 23.99 -12.30 15.28
CA LYS A 158 22.81 -11.43 15.41
C LYS A 158 23.02 -10.18 16.27
N LYS A 159 23.51 -10.35 17.50
CA LYS A 159 23.74 -9.23 18.43
C LYS A 159 24.77 -8.23 17.90
N HIS A 160 25.86 -8.73 17.35
CA HIS A 160 26.93 -7.90 16.80
C HIS A 160 26.47 -7.17 15.54
N PHE A 161 25.79 -7.87 14.63
CA PHE A 161 25.20 -7.27 13.45
C PHE A 161 24.23 -6.12 13.82
N THR A 162 23.34 -6.37 14.76
CA THR A 162 22.40 -5.34 15.27
C THR A 162 23.15 -4.12 15.78
N ALA A 163 24.15 -4.31 16.66
CA ALA A 163 24.93 -3.22 17.21
C ALA A 163 25.68 -2.41 16.13
N GLU A 164 26.33 -3.07 15.19
CA GLU A 164 27.06 -2.40 14.11
C GLU A 164 26.12 -1.67 13.14
N LEU A 165 24.97 -2.26 12.82
CA LEU A 165 23.96 -1.60 11.97
C LEU A 165 23.41 -0.34 12.67
N MET A 166 23.08 -0.41 13.96
CA MET A 166 22.55 0.71 14.72
C MET A 166 23.56 1.86 14.88
N LYS A 167 24.85 1.58 14.95
CA LYS A 167 25.90 2.62 14.90
C LYS A 167 25.91 3.38 13.57
N LYS A 168 25.58 2.70 12.45
CA LYS A 168 25.61 3.28 11.09
C LYS A 168 24.27 3.89 10.66
N CYS A 169 23.19 3.40 11.22
CA CYS A 169 21.82 3.85 10.94
C CYS A 169 21.05 4.07 12.24
N PRO A 170 21.46 5.06 13.08
CA PRO A 170 20.83 5.31 14.38
C PRO A 170 19.37 5.78 14.27
N GLU A 171 18.94 6.19 13.09
CA GLU A 171 17.57 6.60 12.77
C GLU A 171 16.58 5.43 12.67
N ILE A 172 17.02 4.17 12.65
CA ILE A 172 16.12 3.01 12.64
C ILE A 172 15.44 2.90 13.99
N THR A 173 14.12 3.05 14.01
CA THR A 173 13.29 2.98 15.22
C THR A 173 12.87 1.56 15.57
N SER A 174 12.73 0.73 14.54
CA SER A 174 12.28 -0.66 14.64
C SER A 174 13.12 -1.53 13.72
N LEU A 175 13.89 -2.46 14.30
CA LEU A 175 14.62 -3.48 13.54
C LEU A 175 14.07 -4.85 13.89
N VAL A 176 13.53 -5.54 12.90
CA VAL A 176 12.83 -6.80 13.06
C VAL A 176 13.43 -7.85 12.14
N PHE A 177 13.50 -9.07 12.60
CA PHE A 177 13.94 -10.24 11.81
C PHE A 177 12.76 -11.19 11.57
N THR A 178 12.78 -11.85 10.41
CA THR A 178 11.84 -12.92 10.06
C THR A 178 12.49 -13.95 9.16
N VAL A 179 12.07 -15.19 9.25
CA VAL A 179 12.49 -16.24 8.31
C VAL A 179 11.56 -16.23 7.10
N CYS A 180 12.12 -16.19 5.91
CA CYS A 180 11.38 -16.25 4.66
C CYS A 180 11.49 -17.63 4.01
N LYS A 181 10.46 -18.01 3.26
CA LYS A 181 10.50 -19.25 2.47
C LYS A 181 11.54 -19.17 1.35
N PRO A 182 12.23 -20.28 1.03
CA PRO A 182 13.25 -20.29 -0.04
C PRO A 182 12.71 -19.91 -1.42
N ASP A 183 11.48 -20.27 -1.72
CA ASP A 183 10.84 -20.13 -3.03
C ASP A 183 10.33 -18.70 -3.34
N ARG A 184 10.15 -17.86 -2.30
CA ARG A 184 9.64 -16.50 -2.48
C ARG A 184 10.11 -15.53 -1.40
N ILE A 185 10.23 -14.26 -1.77
CA ILE A 185 10.38 -13.17 -0.81
C ILE A 185 9.00 -12.80 -0.28
N ALA A 186 8.63 -13.46 0.79
CA ALA A 186 7.46 -13.10 1.58
C ALA A 186 7.87 -13.08 3.05
N PRO A 187 7.39 -12.12 3.82
CA PRO A 187 7.59 -12.13 5.25
C PRO A 187 7.10 -13.44 5.85
N GLY A 188 7.85 -13.97 6.79
CA GLY A 188 7.44 -15.15 7.56
C GLY A 188 6.25 -14.86 8.46
N THR A 189 5.81 -15.88 9.16
CA THR A 189 4.71 -15.76 10.15
C THR A 189 5.18 -15.28 11.51
N LYS A 190 6.46 -15.54 11.85
CA LYS A 190 7.09 -15.15 13.11
C LYS A 190 8.07 -14.01 12.88
N TYR A 191 8.09 -13.08 13.82
CA TYR A 191 8.96 -11.92 13.82
C TYR A 191 9.67 -11.82 15.16
N GLU A 192 10.96 -11.52 15.13
CA GLU A 192 11.80 -11.26 16.28
C GLU A 192 12.24 -9.80 16.24
N THR A 193 11.99 -9.06 17.31
CA THR A 193 12.48 -7.67 17.43
C THR A 193 13.95 -7.70 17.85
N LEU A 194 14.81 -7.15 16.98
CA LEU A 194 16.24 -7.05 17.23
C LEU A 194 16.62 -5.74 17.93
N HIS A 195 15.87 -4.66 17.63
CA HIS A 195 16.08 -3.35 18.24
C HIS A 195 14.79 -2.54 18.22
N GLY A 196 14.57 -1.75 19.27
CA GLY A 196 13.44 -0.83 19.40
C GLY A 196 12.09 -1.52 19.57
N LYS A 197 11.07 -0.98 18.93
CA LYS A 197 9.69 -1.50 18.96
C LYS A 197 9.49 -2.52 17.85
N ASP A 198 8.44 -3.36 17.99
CA ASP A 198 7.98 -4.26 16.92
C ASP A 198 7.00 -3.59 15.93
N TYR A 199 6.90 -2.26 15.96
CA TYR A 199 6.05 -1.43 15.12
C TYR A 199 6.68 -0.04 14.91
N ILE A 200 6.11 0.72 14.00
CA ILE A 200 6.30 2.17 13.88
C ILE A 200 4.96 2.89 13.98
N GLU A 201 5.01 4.17 14.31
CA GLU A 201 3.86 5.06 14.27
C GLU A 201 3.96 6.00 13.06
N ASP A 202 2.84 6.27 12.41
CA ASP A 202 2.74 7.26 11.35
C ASP A 202 1.53 8.18 11.56
N ILE A 203 1.54 9.33 10.90
CA ILE A 203 0.41 10.27 10.88
C ILE A 203 -0.11 10.32 9.44
N ILE A 204 -1.37 9.92 9.24
CA ILE A 204 -2.04 9.91 7.94
C ILE A 204 -3.35 10.68 8.08
N CYS A 205 -3.56 11.72 7.27
CA CYS A 205 -4.73 12.60 7.36
C CYS A 205 -5.01 13.11 8.79
N GLY A 206 -3.95 13.43 9.54
CA GLY A 206 -4.03 13.94 10.91
C GLY A 206 -4.30 12.90 12.00
N LYS A 207 -4.43 11.62 11.67
CA LYS A 207 -4.63 10.51 12.61
C LYS A 207 -3.34 9.73 12.82
N LYS A 208 -3.13 9.23 14.06
CA LYS A 208 -1.98 8.38 14.42
C LYS A 208 -2.28 6.91 14.11
N PHE A 209 -1.33 6.24 13.49
CA PHE A 209 -1.44 4.82 13.16
C PHE A 209 -0.22 4.05 13.62
N ARG A 210 -0.44 3.02 14.42
CA ARG A 210 0.52 1.94 14.62
C ARG A 210 0.51 1.06 13.38
N ILE A 211 1.69 0.75 12.86
CA ILE A 211 1.90 -0.09 11.69
C ILE A 211 2.86 -1.21 12.06
N SER A 212 2.37 -2.43 12.13
CA SER A 212 3.20 -3.61 12.40
C SER A 212 3.88 -4.13 11.12
N PRO A 213 4.89 -5.02 11.22
CA PRO A 213 5.56 -5.61 10.05
C PRO A 213 4.61 -6.35 9.10
N LYS A 214 3.53 -6.93 9.61
CA LYS A 214 2.52 -7.70 8.85
C LYS A 214 1.46 -6.83 8.21
N SER A 215 1.29 -5.61 8.68
CA SER A 215 0.19 -4.75 8.25
C SER A 215 0.48 -4.11 6.91
N PHE A 216 -0.55 -4.03 6.09
CA PHE A 216 -0.52 -3.24 4.87
C PHE A 216 -0.65 -1.74 5.21
N ALA A 217 0.14 -0.93 4.56
CA ALA A 217 -0.05 0.51 4.47
C ALA A 217 0.42 0.96 3.09
N GLN A 218 -0.25 1.95 2.53
CA GLN A 218 0.04 2.50 1.21
C GLN A 218 1.49 3.00 1.12
N ILE A 219 2.12 2.78 -0.03
CA ILE A 219 3.56 3.04 -0.21
C ILE A 219 3.87 4.49 -0.57
N ASN A 220 2.88 5.26 -1.02
CA ASN A 220 2.99 6.67 -1.39
C ASN A 220 2.15 7.52 -0.43
N PRO A 221 2.70 7.98 0.69
CA PRO A 221 1.93 8.68 1.72
C PRO A 221 1.33 10.01 1.23
N VAL A 222 1.99 10.71 0.30
CA VAL A 222 1.49 11.98 -0.27
C VAL A 222 0.20 11.76 -1.05
N GLN A 223 0.18 10.77 -1.92
CA GLN A 223 -1.03 10.48 -2.71
C GLN A 223 -2.08 9.72 -1.88
N THR A 224 -1.68 8.98 -0.86
CA THR A 224 -2.61 8.35 0.08
C THR A 224 -3.49 9.37 0.77
N GLU A 225 -2.93 10.48 1.24
CA GLU A 225 -3.72 11.55 1.87
C GLU A 225 -4.71 12.17 0.88
N LYS A 226 -4.31 12.37 -0.38
CA LYS A 226 -5.22 12.88 -1.44
C LYS A 226 -6.32 11.86 -1.76
N LEU A 227 -5.95 10.58 -1.93
CA LEU A 227 -6.87 9.48 -2.23
C LEU A 227 -7.94 9.35 -1.14
N TYR A 228 -7.51 9.29 0.13
CA TYR A 228 -8.41 9.12 1.27
C TYR A 228 -9.25 10.37 1.53
N SER A 229 -8.66 11.57 1.41
CA SER A 229 -9.43 12.82 1.49
C SER A 229 -10.52 12.89 0.42
N LEU A 230 -10.24 12.40 -0.79
CA LEU A 230 -11.20 12.34 -1.87
C LEU A 230 -12.31 11.31 -1.57
N ALA A 231 -11.95 10.13 -1.06
CA ALA A 231 -12.93 9.11 -0.67
C ALA A 231 -13.88 9.62 0.43
N ILE A 232 -13.36 10.29 1.46
CA ILE A 232 -14.16 10.88 2.53
C ILE A 232 -15.02 12.05 2.02
N LYS A 233 -14.49 12.88 1.11
CA LYS A 233 -15.29 13.92 0.44
C LYS A 233 -16.47 13.34 -0.32
N TYR A 234 -16.28 12.20 -0.99
CA TYR A 234 -17.32 11.51 -1.73
C TYR A 234 -18.34 10.80 -0.80
N ALA A 235 -17.88 10.33 0.34
CA ALA A 235 -18.76 9.78 1.37
C ALA A 235 -19.77 10.83 1.91
N ALA A 236 -19.45 12.14 1.84
CA ALA A 236 -20.30 13.28 2.19
C ALA A 236 -20.97 13.09 3.56
N LEU A 237 -20.17 12.77 4.58
CA LEU A 237 -20.64 12.47 5.93
C LEU A 237 -21.04 13.73 6.70
N THR A 238 -22.14 13.68 7.47
CA THR A 238 -22.77 14.80 8.19
C THR A 238 -22.86 14.57 9.71
N GLY A 239 -22.34 13.45 10.22
CA GLY A 239 -22.47 13.05 11.64
C GLY A 239 -23.65 12.12 11.92
N LYS A 240 -24.51 11.85 10.94
CA LYS A 240 -25.73 11.04 11.10
C LYS A 240 -25.63 9.64 10.50
N GLU A 241 -24.64 9.41 9.66
CA GLU A 241 -24.52 8.20 8.87
C GLU A 241 -23.95 7.04 9.66
N THR A 242 -24.48 5.85 9.38
CA THR A 242 -23.82 4.56 9.64
C THR A 242 -22.99 4.21 8.41
N VAL A 243 -21.69 4.04 8.61
CA VAL A 243 -20.70 3.74 7.56
C VAL A 243 -20.19 2.32 7.71
N ILE A 244 -20.09 1.59 6.62
CA ILE A 244 -19.27 0.36 6.53
C ILE A 244 -18.00 0.69 5.75
N ASP A 245 -16.85 0.38 6.32
CA ASP A 245 -15.54 0.38 5.66
C ASP A 245 -15.15 -1.09 5.42
N ALA A 246 -15.47 -1.59 4.25
CA ALA A 246 -15.15 -2.94 3.84
C ALA A 246 -13.70 -2.99 3.32
N TYR A 247 -12.95 -4.01 3.74
CA TYR A 247 -11.49 -4.14 3.51
C TYR A 247 -10.68 -3.08 4.26
N CYS A 248 -11.03 -2.82 5.53
CA CYS A 248 -10.53 -1.65 6.27
C CYS A 248 -9.03 -1.68 6.62
N GLY A 249 -8.34 -2.83 6.48
CA GLY A 249 -6.94 -2.97 6.85
C GLY A 249 -6.67 -2.57 8.30
N ILE A 250 -5.75 -1.65 8.53
CA ILE A 250 -5.43 -1.10 9.87
C ILE A 250 -6.41 -0.01 10.33
N GLY A 251 -7.56 0.13 9.66
CA GLY A 251 -8.61 1.06 10.01
C GLY A 251 -8.41 2.50 9.53
N THR A 252 -7.61 2.73 8.48
CA THR A 252 -7.25 4.10 8.08
C THR A 252 -8.48 4.89 7.63
N LEU A 253 -9.24 4.40 6.65
CA LEU A 253 -10.47 5.06 6.18
C LEU A 253 -11.55 5.07 7.26
N SER A 254 -11.67 3.99 8.04
CA SER A 254 -12.61 3.90 9.17
C SER A 254 -12.40 5.04 10.16
N LEU A 255 -11.16 5.30 10.59
CA LEU A 255 -10.84 6.32 11.59
C LEU A 255 -10.95 7.75 11.05
N ILE A 256 -10.66 7.96 9.77
CA ILE A 256 -10.90 9.26 9.13
C ILE A 256 -12.40 9.52 8.98
N ALA A 257 -13.19 8.50 8.62
CA ALA A 257 -14.64 8.59 8.52
C ALA A 257 -15.32 8.83 9.87
N ALA A 258 -14.75 8.27 10.95
CA ALA A 258 -15.29 8.36 12.30
C ALA A 258 -15.48 9.80 12.82
N ASP A 259 -14.63 10.74 12.36
CA ASP A 259 -14.78 12.17 12.73
C ASP A 259 -16.09 12.79 12.28
N LYS A 260 -16.72 12.20 11.25
CA LYS A 260 -17.92 12.77 10.58
C LYS A 260 -19.02 11.74 10.40
N ALA A 261 -18.93 10.59 11.03
CA ALA A 261 -19.95 9.54 11.01
C ALA A 261 -20.58 9.35 12.40
N ARG A 262 -21.83 8.89 12.46
CA ARG A 262 -22.45 8.44 13.72
C ARG A 262 -21.77 7.16 14.22
N THR A 263 -21.60 6.20 13.35
CA THR A 263 -20.99 4.88 13.66
C THR A 263 -20.26 4.36 12.42
N VAL A 264 -19.10 3.76 12.62
CA VAL A 264 -18.33 3.10 11.55
C VAL A 264 -18.14 1.63 11.91
N TYR A 265 -18.38 0.75 10.95
CA TYR A 265 -18.07 -0.68 11.02
C TYR A 265 -16.92 -0.96 10.05
N GLY A 266 -15.75 -1.31 10.56
CA GLY A 266 -14.59 -1.72 9.75
C GLY A 266 -14.50 -3.24 9.67
N CYS A 267 -14.45 -3.81 8.47
CA CYS A 267 -14.32 -5.25 8.26
C CYS A 267 -13.02 -5.57 7.50
N GLU A 268 -12.27 -6.58 7.98
CA GLU A 268 -11.02 -7.03 7.39
C GLU A 268 -10.78 -8.49 7.75
N ILE A 269 -10.33 -9.29 6.79
CA ILE A 269 -10.06 -10.72 7.00
C ILE A 269 -8.76 -10.98 7.76
N ASN A 270 -7.80 -10.06 7.68
CA ASN A 270 -6.50 -10.19 8.32
C ASN A 270 -6.56 -9.83 9.81
N ARG A 271 -6.52 -10.83 10.68
CA ARG A 271 -6.54 -10.65 12.15
C ARG A 271 -5.45 -9.70 12.66
N ALA A 272 -4.25 -9.71 12.07
CA ALA A 272 -3.17 -8.83 12.51
C ALA A 272 -3.49 -7.36 12.18
N ALA A 273 -4.11 -7.10 11.03
CA ALA A 273 -4.54 -5.76 10.66
C ALA A 273 -5.68 -5.26 11.57
N ILE A 274 -6.64 -6.12 11.92
CA ILE A 274 -7.71 -5.79 12.89
C ILE A 274 -7.13 -5.48 14.28
N ASN A 275 -6.12 -6.23 14.73
CA ASN A 275 -5.47 -5.92 16.00
C ASN A 275 -4.83 -4.52 15.99
N ASP A 276 -4.13 -4.16 14.91
CA ASP A 276 -3.61 -2.81 14.73
C ASP A 276 -4.76 -1.78 14.64
N ALA A 277 -5.85 -2.07 13.93
CA ALA A 277 -7.00 -1.18 13.80
C ALA A 277 -7.65 -0.85 15.17
N VAL A 278 -7.82 -1.84 16.03
CA VAL A 278 -8.34 -1.65 17.40
C VAL A 278 -7.40 -0.78 18.25
N ILE A 279 -6.08 -0.99 18.12
CA ILE A 279 -5.10 -0.14 18.79
C ILE A 279 -5.16 1.28 18.25
N ASN A 280 -5.27 1.43 16.92
CA ASN A 280 -5.36 2.71 16.24
C ASN A 280 -6.62 3.49 16.65
N ALA A 281 -7.76 2.81 16.86
CA ALA A 281 -8.96 3.44 17.38
C ALA A 281 -8.72 4.04 18.78
N LYS A 282 -8.07 3.28 19.67
CA LYS A 282 -7.71 3.77 21.02
C LYS A 282 -6.74 4.94 20.97
N LEU A 283 -5.70 4.89 20.13
CA LEU A 283 -4.73 5.97 19.93
C LEU A 283 -5.39 7.27 19.49
N ASN A 284 -6.46 7.18 18.70
CA ASN A 284 -7.20 8.32 18.18
C ASN A 284 -8.48 8.65 18.98
N LYS A 285 -8.74 7.96 20.11
CA LYS A 285 -9.94 8.15 20.93
C LYS A 285 -11.23 8.03 20.13
N ALA A 286 -11.25 7.14 19.13
CA ALA A 286 -12.42 6.91 18.28
C ALA A 286 -13.32 5.85 18.93
N GLU A 287 -14.39 6.27 19.61
CA GLU A 287 -15.32 5.41 20.36
C GLU A 287 -16.48 4.90 19.48
N ASN A 288 -16.72 5.56 18.35
CA ASN A 288 -17.80 5.26 17.41
C ASN A 288 -17.39 4.29 16.28
N VAL A 289 -16.26 3.57 16.44
CA VAL A 289 -15.78 2.61 15.45
C VAL A 289 -15.79 1.20 16.03
N LYS A 290 -16.30 0.23 15.26
CA LYS A 290 -16.28 -1.19 15.59
C LYS A 290 -15.53 -1.95 14.51
N PHE A 291 -14.52 -2.74 14.90
CA PHE A 291 -13.74 -3.55 13.97
C PHE A 291 -14.12 -5.03 14.07
N ILE A 292 -14.36 -5.65 12.91
CA ILE A 292 -14.79 -7.03 12.75
C ILE A 292 -13.76 -7.78 11.90
N CYS A 293 -13.29 -8.93 12.40
CA CYS A 293 -12.40 -9.79 11.65
C CYS A 293 -13.20 -10.88 10.94
N ALA A 294 -13.57 -10.61 9.70
CA ALA A 294 -14.36 -11.51 8.88
C ALA A 294 -14.05 -11.31 7.39
N ASP A 295 -14.48 -12.24 6.55
CA ASP A 295 -14.62 -11.98 5.11
C ASP A 295 -15.68 -10.91 4.88
N SER A 296 -15.41 -9.97 3.98
CA SER A 296 -16.30 -8.82 3.78
C SER A 296 -17.66 -9.23 3.20
N GLY A 297 -17.73 -10.29 2.39
CA GLY A 297 -18.99 -10.82 1.86
C GLY A 297 -19.82 -11.49 2.95
N GLU A 298 -19.18 -12.24 3.86
CA GLU A 298 -19.82 -12.85 5.04
C GLU A 298 -20.35 -11.78 5.99
N PHE A 299 -19.53 -10.80 6.31
CA PHE A 299 -19.95 -9.69 7.17
C PHE A 299 -21.17 -8.93 6.60
N LEU A 300 -21.22 -8.64 5.30
CA LEU A 300 -22.38 -8.00 4.71
C LEU A 300 -23.62 -8.89 4.70
N GLU A 301 -23.46 -10.20 4.62
CA GLU A 301 -24.57 -11.16 4.72
C GLU A 301 -25.17 -11.13 6.11
N GLU A 302 -24.36 -11.31 7.17
CA GLU A 302 -24.78 -11.21 8.57
C GLU A 302 -25.43 -9.85 8.85
N PHE A 303 -24.84 -8.74 8.36
CA PHE A 303 -25.37 -7.40 8.51
C PHE A 303 -26.77 -7.26 7.90
N THR A 304 -27.01 -7.97 6.79
CA THR A 304 -28.31 -8.00 6.10
C THR A 304 -29.34 -8.84 6.87
N GLU A 305 -28.92 -10.00 7.39
CA GLU A 305 -29.78 -10.93 8.17
C GLU A 305 -30.25 -10.28 9.48
N GLU A 306 -29.36 -9.53 10.14
CA GLU A 306 -29.69 -8.74 11.34
C GLU A 306 -30.53 -7.49 11.04
N LYS A 307 -30.91 -7.25 9.78
CA LYS A 307 -31.69 -6.09 9.32
C LYS A 307 -31.06 -4.73 9.67
N LEU A 308 -29.73 -4.71 9.82
CA LEU A 308 -29.00 -3.48 10.06
C LEU A 308 -28.98 -2.61 8.78
N ARG A 309 -28.83 -1.30 8.95
CA ARG A 309 -28.79 -0.35 7.85
C ARG A 309 -27.48 0.40 7.81
N ALA A 310 -26.89 0.52 6.63
CA ALA A 310 -25.77 1.40 6.37
C ALA A 310 -26.19 2.49 5.37
N ASP A 311 -25.82 3.73 5.66
CA ASP A 311 -26.07 4.86 4.75
C ASP A 311 -24.99 4.97 3.68
N VAL A 312 -23.75 4.62 4.05
CA VAL A 312 -22.58 4.71 3.18
C VAL A 312 -21.73 3.44 3.32
N VAL A 313 -21.28 2.90 2.19
CA VAL A 313 -20.27 1.86 2.16
C VAL A 313 -19.03 2.39 1.45
N ILE A 314 -17.89 2.36 2.12
CA ILE A 314 -16.56 2.60 1.54
C ILE A 314 -15.94 1.23 1.32
N MET A 315 -15.36 1.00 0.14
CA MET A 315 -14.71 -0.26 -0.18
C MET A 315 -13.41 -0.02 -0.95
N ASP A 316 -12.35 -0.73 -0.54
CA ASP A 316 -11.02 -0.72 -1.19
C ASP A 316 -10.53 -2.17 -1.33
N PRO A 317 -11.17 -2.97 -2.22
CA PRO A 317 -10.84 -4.39 -2.35
C PRO A 317 -9.48 -4.61 -2.99
N ALA A 318 -8.97 -5.83 -2.90
CA ALA A 318 -7.78 -6.28 -3.60
C ALA A 318 -7.92 -6.12 -5.12
N ARG A 319 -6.80 -6.24 -5.85
CA ARG A 319 -6.72 -6.03 -7.31
C ARG A 319 -7.72 -6.83 -8.16
N ALA A 320 -8.24 -7.94 -7.64
CA ALA A 320 -9.27 -8.75 -8.29
C ALA A 320 -10.66 -8.09 -8.31
N GLY A 321 -10.84 -7.00 -7.58
CA GLY A 321 -12.14 -6.36 -7.34
C GLY A 321 -12.95 -7.06 -6.26
N ALA A 322 -14.21 -6.69 -6.13
CA ALA A 322 -15.13 -7.33 -5.21
C ALA A 322 -15.72 -8.62 -5.82
N ASP A 323 -15.96 -9.61 -4.97
CA ASP A 323 -16.60 -10.85 -5.40
C ASP A 323 -18.12 -10.70 -5.54
N ARG A 324 -18.75 -11.72 -6.10
CA ARG A 324 -20.19 -11.71 -6.38
C ARG A 324 -21.04 -11.72 -5.12
N ARG A 325 -20.60 -12.42 -4.06
CA ARG A 325 -21.29 -12.51 -2.77
C ARG A 325 -21.34 -11.13 -2.12
N PHE A 326 -20.18 -10.46 -2.05
CA PHE A 326 -20.08 -9.09 -1.54
C PHE A 326 -21.01 -8.13 -2.30
N LEU A 327 -20.91 -8.08 -3.64
CA LEU A 327 -21.70 -7.16 -4.46
C LEU A 327 -23.21 -7.42 -4.32
N SER A 328 -23.63 -8.68 -4.23
CA SER A 328 -25.05 -9.04 -4.07
C SER A 328 -25.59 -8.59 -2.71
N ASN A 329 -24.83 -8.77 -1.63
CA ASN A 329 -25.22 -8.33 -0.30
C ASN A 329 -25.17 -6.79 -0.16
N LEU A 330 -24.20 -6.13 -0.81
CA LEU A 330 -24.14 -4.68 -0.90
C LEU A 330 -25.42 -4.09 -1.52
N VAL A 331 -25.93 -4.72 -2.59
CA VAL A 331 -27.22 -4.31 -3.20
C VAL A 331 -28.41 -4.52 -2.28
N LYS A 332 -28.43 -5.60 -1.47
CA LYS A 332 -29.50 -5.85 -0.48
C LYS A 332 -29.50 -4.84 0.66
N ILE A 333 -28.31 -4.48 1.20
CA ILE A 333 -28.15 -3.42 2.22
C ILE A 333 -28.65 -2.08 1.66
N ALA A 334 -28.46 -1.88 0.36
CA ALA A 334 -28.95 -0.72 -0.38
C ALA A 334 -28.50 0.64 0.19
N PRO A 335 -27.19 0.85 0.47
CA PRO A 335 -26.71 2.12 0.99
C PRO A 335 -27.03 3.27 0.01
N LYS A 336 -27.25 4.46 0.55
CA LYS A 336 -27.49 5.67 -0.26
C LYS A 336 -26.28 6.02 -1.14
N ARG A 337 -25.07 5.77 -0.63
CA ARG A 337 -23.79 6.05 -1.30
C ARG A 337 -22.82 4.87 -1.18
N ILE A 338 -22.11 4.60 -2.26
CA ILE A 338 -20.97 3.67 -2.28
C ILE A 338 -19.75 4.46 -2.77
N VAL A 339 -18.68 4.44 -1.98
CA VAL A 339 -17.39 4.99 -2.37
C VAL A 339 -16.46 3.83 -2.65
N TYR A 340 -16.15 3.62 -3.93
CA TYR A 340 -15.31 2.52 -4.37
C TYR A 340 -13.92 3.03 -4.76
N VAL A 341 -12.92 2.75 -3.91
CA VAL A 341 -11.49 2.96 -4.18
C VAL A 341 -10.94 1.71 -4.85
N SER A 342 -10.16 1.84 -5.91
CA SER A 342 -9.63 0.67 -6.63
C SER A 342 -8.27 0.94 -7.26
N CYS A 343 -7.36 -0.02 -7.10
CA CYS A 343 -6.07 -0.05 -7.78
C CYS A 343 -6.14 -0.68 -9.20
N ASN A 344 -7.33 -1.13 -9.63
CA ASN A 344 -7.54 -1.73 -10.94
C ASN A 344 -8.86 -1.26 -11.58
N PRO A 345 -8.82 -0.26 -12.47
CA PRO A 345 -10.00 0.26 -13.14
C PRO A 345 -10.76 -0.79 -13.99
N GLU A 346 -10.10 -1.86 -14.44
CA GLU A 346 -10.75 -2.93 -15.23
C GLU A 346 -11.75 -3.72 -14.38
N THR A 347 -11.29 -4.17 -13.19
CA THR A 347 -12.18 -4.90 -12.26
C THR A 347 -13.21 -3.96 -11.65
N GLN A 348 -12.85 -2.71 -11.38
CA GLN A 348 -13.80 -1.70 -10.93
C GLN A 348 -14.91 -1.46 -11.97
N SER A 349 -14.57 -1.36 -13.25
CA SER A 349 -15.56 -1.20 -14.34
C SER A 349 -16.57 -2.34 -14.35
N ARG A 350 -16.12 -3.59 -14.19
CA ARG A 350 -16.98 -4.79 -14.09
C ARG A 350 -17.93 -4.68 -12.90
N ASP A 351 -17.41 -4.36 -11.73
CA ASP A 351 -18.19 -4.31 -10.48
C ASP A 351 -19.19 -3.14 -10.49
N VAL A 352 -18.76 -1.98 -10.98
CA VAL A 352 -19.60 -0.80 -11.14
C VAL A 352 -20.74 -1.05 -12.13
N PHE A 353 -20.48 -1.76 -13.24
CA PHE A 353 -21.52 -2.15 -14.18
C PHE A 353 -22.59 -3.02 -13.52
N PHE A 354 -22.19 -3.94 -12.63
CA PHE A 354 -23.14 -4.73 -11.85
C PHE A 354 -23.98 -3.83 -10.92
N LEU A 355 -23.37 -2.88 -10.22
CA LEU A 355 -24.07 -1.97 -9.32
C LEU A 355 -25.05 -1.07 -10.09
N ILE A 356 -24.68 -0.59 -11.29
CA ILE A 356 -25.56 0.21 -12.15
C ILE A 356 -26.82 -0.60 -12.53
N LYS A 357 -26.65 -1.87 -12.93
CA LYS A 357 -27.78 -2.75 -13.24
C LYS A 357 -28.71 -3.01 -12.05
N ASN A 358 -28.22 -2.76 -10.84
CA ASN A 358 -28.95 -2.95 -9.58
C ASN A 358 -29.36 -1.62 -8.90
N GLY A 359 -29.57 -0.56 -9.68
CA GLY A 359 -30.19 0.67 -9.21
C GLY A 359 -29.23 1.71 -8.64
N TYR A 360 -27.95 1.68 -9.03
CA TYR A 360 -26.99 2.73 -8.72
C TYR A 360 -26.61 3.53 -9.96
N LYS A 361 -26.16 4.77 -9.78
CA LYS A 361 -25.57 5.59 -10.83
C LYS A 361 -24.26 6.23 -10.36
N ILE A 362 -23.29 6.33 -11.26
CA ILE A 362 -22.03 7.01 -10.98
C ILE A 362 -22.30 8.52 -10.93
N LYS A 363 -21.85 9.15 -9.86
CA LYS A 363 -21.86 10.61 -9.73
C LYS A 363 -20.50 11.23 -9.99
N LYS A 364 -19.43 10.55 -9.59
CA LYS A 364 -18.06 11.02 -9.73
C LYS A 364 -17.10 9.86 -9.94
N LEU A 365 -16.07 10.09 -10.72
CA LEU A 365 -14.97 9.16 -10.94
C LEU A 365 -13.68 9.96 -11.06
N SER A 366 -12.75 9.80 -10.12
CA SER A 366 -11.49 10.52 -10.10
C SER A 366 -10.30 9.55 -10.12
N PRO A 367 -9.48 9.61 -11.17
CA PRO A 367 -8.20 8.91 -11.19
C PRO A 367 -7.17 9.60 -10.28
N VAL A 368 -6.31 8.79 -9.64
CA VAL A 368 -5.22 9.27 -8.79
C VAL A 368 -3.93 8.53 -9.15
N ASP A 369 -2.86 9.27 -9.37
CA ASP A 369 -1.55 8.69 -9.66
C ASP A 369 -0.81 8.30 -8.37
N MET A 370 -1.14 7.13 -7.82
CA MET A 370 -0.47 6.56 -6.64
C MET A 370 0.94 6.04 -6.95
N PHE A 371 1.22 5.69 -8.20
CA PHE A 371 2.43 4.98 -8.62
C PHE A 371 3.07 5.64 -9.84
N PRO A 372 3.69 6.84 -9.69
CA PRO A 372 4.47 7.46 -10.76
C PRO A 372 5.43 6.47 -11.43
N PHE A 373 5.75 6.70 -12.69
CA PHE A 373 6.60 5.87 -13.55
C PHE A 373 6.02 4.50 -13.94
N THR A 374 4.89 4.09 -13.35
CA THR A 374 4.25 2.81 -13.68
C THR A 374 2.94 3.02 -14.44
N SER A 375 2.43 1.99 -15.11
CA SER A 375 1.13 2.01 -15.80
C SER A 375 -0.09 1.85 -14.86
N HIS A 376 0.16 1.75 -13.55
CA HIS A 376 -0.91 1.62 -12.55
C HIS A 376 -1.55 2.97 -12.27
N VAL A 377 -2.85 2.95 -12.03
CA VAL A 377 -3.66 4.10 -11.65
C VAL A 377 -4.70 3.67 -10.62
N GLU A 378 -4.84 4.44 -9.56
CA GLU A 378 -5.93 4.30 -8.60
C GLU A 378 -7.12 5.13 -9.07
N THR A 379 -8.31 4.73 -8.65
CA THR A 379 -9.55 5.46 -8.95
C THR A 379 -10.44 5.50 -7.72
N VAL A 380 -11.14 6.63 -7.54
CA VAL A 380 -12.20 6.76 -6.55
C VAL A 380 -13.51 7.00 -7.29
N CYS A 381 -14.46 6.09 -7.15
CA CYS A 381 -15.77 6.15 -7.78
C CYS A 381 -16.85 6.38 -6.71
N LEU A 382 -17.67 7.41 -6.89
CA LEU A 382 -18.88 7.63 -6.10
C LEU A 382 -20.08 7.12 -6.88
N LEU A 383 -20.77 6.13 -6.31
CA LEU A 383 -22.08 5.71 -6.77
C LEU A 383 -23.15 6.16 -5.76
N VAL A 384 -24.28 6.55 -6.27
CA VAL A 384 -25.47 6.89 -5.48
C VAL A 384 -26.63 6.01 -5.91
N LYS A 385 -27.46 5.64 -4.94
CA LYS A 385 -28.69 4.91 -5.24
C LYS A 385 -29.62 5.77 -6.08
N ASP A 386 -30.17 5.20 -7.14
CA ASP A 386 -31.14 5.89 -7.97
C ASP A 386 -32.48 5.95 -7.22
N GLU A 387 -32.91 7.16 -6.85
CA GLU A 387 -34.24 7.40 -6.29
C GLU A 387 -35.22 7.34 -7.48
N LYS A 388 -35.90 6.19 -7.63
CA LYS A 388 -37.01 6.07 -8.56
C LYS A 388 -38.26 6.68 -7.97
#